data_14c336011280cf2dac3ceb63c73e7265
#
_entry.id   14c336011280cf2dac3ceb63c73e7265
#
_cell.length_a   1.000
_cell.length_b   1.000
_cell.length_c   1.000
_cell.angle_alpha   90.00
_cell.angle_beta   90.00
_cell.angle_gamma   90.00
#
_symmetry.space_group_name_H-M   'P 1'
#
loop_
_entity.id
_entity.type
_entity.pdbx_description
1 polymer ?
#
loop_
_entity_poly.entity_id
_entity_poly.type
_entity_poly.pdbx_seq_one_letter_code
_entity_poly.pdbx_strand_id
1 'polypeptide(L)'
;MPPHGRLSHPALKVLRVFLTAFTENVRSEIAGADIMKSAGISSGTLYPILLRLERAGVLASRWEKETPQDLGRPRRRLYRITPAGAAIAHEALNDLASPSTLAPNEA
;
A
#
# COMPACT_ATOMS: atom_id res chain seq x y z
N MET A 1 12.69 -4.81 -16.45
CA MET A 1 12.69 -4.87 -15.05
C MET A 1 11.30 -4.96 -14.50
N PRO A 2 11.04 -5.93 -13.73
CA PRO A 2 9.70 -6.05 -13.17
C PRO A 2 9.50 -4.91 -12.21
N PRO A 3 8.41 -4.26 -12.31
CA PRO A 3 8.14 -3.10 -11.48
C PRO A 3 8.19 -3.42 -10.01
N HIS A 4 7.66 -4.55 -9.62
CA HIS A 4 7.61 -4.88 -8.22
C HIS A 4 8.90 -5.48 -7.72
N GLY A 5 9.83 -5.81 -8.60
CA GLY A 5 11.08 -6.38 -8.18
C GLY A 5 12.03 -5.38 -7.57
N ARG A 6 11.71 -4.10 -7.68
CA ARG A 6 12.56 -3.04 -7.14
C ARG A 6 11.83 -2.12 -6.20
N LEU A 7 10.91 -2.68 -5.45
CA LEU A 7 10.19 -1.88 -4.48
C LEU A 7 11.13 -1.41 -3.37
N SER A 8 11.06 -0.15 -3.05
CA SER A 8 11.87 0.42 -1.99
C SER A 8 11.36 -0.06 -0.63
N HIS A 9 12.20 0.08 0.37
CA HIS A 9 11.81 -0.27 1.73
C HIS A 9 10.56 0.48 2.20
N PRO A 10 10.45 1.81 1.97
CA PRO A 10 9.21 2.50 2.31
C PRO A 10 8.00 1.97 1.54
N ALA A 11 8.17 1.62 0.26
CA ALA A 11 7.05 1.07 -0.52
C ALA A 11 6.58 -0.26 0.05
N LEU A 12 7.50 -1.09 0.51
CA LEU A 12 7.14 -2.36 1.14
C LEU A 12 6.39 -2.15 2.45
N LYS A 13 6.76 -1.12 3.21
CA LYS A 13 6.02 -0.79 4.44
C LYS A 13 4.59 -0.38 4.10
N VAL A 14 4.41 0.42 3.06
CA VAL A 14 3.08 0.85 2.63
C VAL A 14 2.25 -0.36 2.18
N LEU A 15 2.85 -1.24 1.39
CA LEU A 15 2.14 -2.43 0.93
C LEU A 15 1.74 -3.34 2.08
N ARG A 16 2.58 -3.43 3.11
CA ARG A 16 2.25 -4.24 4.27
C ARG A 16 1.03 -3.70 5.00
N VAL A 17 0.93 -2.37 5.13
CA VAL A 17 -0.24 -1.76 5.76
C VAL A 17 -1.49 -2.12 4.98
N PHE A 18 -1.45 -1.99 3.66
CA PHE A 18 -2.60 -2.28 2.82
C PHE A 18 -2.95 -3.77 2.82
N LEU A 19 -1.95 -4.63 2.79
CA LEU A 19 -2.22 -6.06 2.75
C LEU A 19 -2.83 -6.54 4.07
N THR A 20 -2.35 -6.03 5.18
CA THR A 20 -2.93 -6.35 6.49
C THR A 20 -4.40 -5.92 6.53
N ALA A 21 -4.70 -4.72 6.06
CA ALA A 21 -6.07 -4.24 6.03
C ALA A 21 -6.95 -5.10 5.11
N PHE A 22 -6.40 -5.50 3.98
CA PHE A 22 -7.12 -6.32 3.00
C PHE A 22 -7.47 -7.70 3.56
N THR A 23 -6.57 -8.29 4.32
CA THR A 23 -6.85 -9.61 4.92
C THR A 23 -7.94 -9.53 5.98
N GLU A 24 -8.08 -8.37 6.62
CA GLU A 24 -9.15 -8.19 7.59
C GLU A 24 -10.46 -7.88 6.89
N ASN A 25 -10.42 -7.07 5.86
CA ASN A 25 -11.59 -6.73 5.08
C ASN A 25 -11.13 -6.31 3.69
N VAL A 26 -11.53 -7.07 2.67
CA VAL A 26 -11.09 -6.81 1.28
C VAL A 26 -11.57 -5.46 0.76
N ARG A 27 -12.52 -4.82 1.44
CA ARG A 27 -13.03 -3.51 1.04
C ARG A 27 -12.42 -2.38 1.85
N SER A 28 -11.40 -2.67 2.66
CA SER A 28 -10.79 -1.65 3.51
C SER A 28 -10.26 -0.47 2.71
N GLU A 29 -10.53 0.72 3.20
CA GLU A 29 -10.02 1.95 2.63
C GLU A 29 -9.28 2.70 3.71
N ILE A 30 -8.15 3.31 3.36
CA ILE A 30 -7.30 3.99 4.34
C ILE A 30 -6.96 5.38 3.81
N ALA A 31 -7.10 6.39 4.66
CA ALA A 31 -6.70 7.74 4.30
C ALA A 31 -5.19 7.90 4.41
N GLY A 32 -4.63 8.81 3.61
CA GLY A 32 -3.19 9.02 3.59
C GLY A 32 -2.59 9.28 4.96
N ALA A 33 -3.27 10.07 5.79
CA ALA A 33 -2.76 10.37 7.14
C ALA A 33 -2.62 9.12 7.99
N ASP A 34 -3.56 8.18 7.85
CA ASP A 34 -3.51 6.94 8.61
C ASP A 34 -2.43 6.01 8.09
N ILE A 35 -2.19 6.04 6.77
CA ILE A 35 -1.10 5.25 6.19
C ILE A 35 0.24 5.77 6.72
N MET A 36 0.41 7.08 6.76
CA MET A 36 1.64 7.68 7.29
C MET A 36 1.92 7.22 8.71
N LYS A 37 0.87 7.24 9.53
CA LYS A 37 0.99 6.85 10.93
C LYS A 37 1.32 5.36 11.04
N SER A 38 0.62 4.52 10.31
CA SER A 38 0.82 3.08 10.39
C SER A 38 2.17 2.63 9.82
N ALA A 39 2.60 3.26 8.74
CA ALA A 39 3.87 2.89 8.11
C ALA A 39 5.06 3.63 8.71
N GLY A 40 4.81 4.71 9.45
CA GLY A 40 5.89 5.48 10.04
C GLY A 40 6.71 6.25 9.03
N ILE A 41 6.05 6.80 8.00
CA ILE A 41 6.75 7.56 6.96
C ILE A 41 6.11 8.91 6.78
N SER A 42 6.88 9.86 6.26
CA SER A 42 6.40 11.22 6.05
C SER A 42 5.57 11.33 4.78
N SER A 43 4.81 12.41 4.66
CA SER A 43 3.99 12.65 3.48
C SER A 43 4.85 12.77 2.23
N GLY A 44 6.01 13.40 2.33
CA GLY A 44 6.89 13.56 1.18
C GLY A 44 7.39 12.25 0.62
N THR A 45 7.49 11.22 1.45
CA THR A 45 7.87 9.88 1.01
C THR A 45 6.65 9.10 0.57
N LEU A 46 5.53 9.26 1.28
CA LEU A 46 4.34 8.46 1.03
C LEU A 46 3.66 8.78 -0.30
N TYR A 47 3.38 10.05 -0.57
CA TYR A 47 2.53 10.37 -1.72
C TYR A 47 3.12 9.98 -3.08
N PRO A 48 4.43 10.10 -3.31
CA PRO A 48 5.00 9.56 -4.56
C PRO A 48 4.83 8.05 -4.69
N ILE A 49 4.89 7.33 -3.57
CA ILE A 49 4.68 5.88 -3.56
C ILE A 49 3.23 5.56 -3.91
N LEU A 50 2.27 6.25 -3.28
CA LEU A 50 0.86 6.04 -3.56
C LEU A 50 0.54 6.29 -5.03
N LEU A 51 1.09 7.35 -5.59
CA LEU A 51 0.86 7.68 -6.99
C LEU A 51 1.38 6.58 -7.90
N ARG A 52 2.58 6.11 -7.63
CA ARG A 52 3.19 5.07 -8.44
C ARG A 52 2.41 3.75 -8.34
N LEU A 53 2.00 3.38 -7.16
CA LEU A 53 1.24 2.14 -6.97
C LEU A 53 -0.15 2.24 -7.59
N GLU A 54 -0.75 3.42 -7.56
CA GLU A 54 -2.05 3.62 -8.19
C GLU A 54 -1.92 3.52 -9.70
N ARG A 55 -0.88 4.11 -10.28
CA ARG A 55 -0.64 4.02 -11.71
C ARG A 55 -0.36 2.60 -12.16
N ALA A 56 0.22 1.80 -11.29
CA ALA A 56 0.50 0.40 -11.59
C ALA A 56 -0.71 -0.51 -11.38
N GLY A 57 -1.83 0.03 -10.91
CA GLY A 57 -3.02 -0.78 -10.67
C GLY A 57 -2.99 -1.56 -9.36
N VAL A 58 -1.99 -1.32 -8.53
CA VAL A 58 -1.87 -1.98 -7.23
C VAL A 58 -2.85 -1.36 -6.23
N LEU A 59 -3.01 -0.04 -6.31
CA LEU A 59 -3.94 0.69 -5.45
C LEU A 59 -5.00 1.37 -6.30
N ALA A 60 -6.16 1.62 -5.68
CA ALA A 60 -7.20 2.46 -6.25
C ALA A 60 -7.54 3.51 -5.19
N SER A 61 -8.05 4.65 -5.62
CA SER A 61 -8.40 5.72 -4.67
C SER A 61 -9.67 6.42 -5.07
N ARG A 62 -10.28 7.08 -4.11
CA ARG A 62 -11.46 7.88 -4.33
C ARG A 62 -11.53 8.98 -3.27
N TRP A 63 -12.29 10.01 -3.53
CA TRP A 63 -12.58 11.05 -2.54
C TRP A 63 -13.79 10.64 -1.74
N GLU A 64 -13.83 11.06 -0.47
CA GLU A 64 -15.02 10.86 0.34
C GLU A 64 -16.18 11.56 -0.34
N LYS A 65 -17.37 10.95 -0.25
CA LYS A 65 -18.57 11.48 -0.90
C LYS A 65 -19.25 12.56 -0.09
N GLU A 66 -19.17 12.47 1.22
CA GLU A 66 -19.82 13.41 2.12
C GLU A 66 -19.25 14.80 1.93
N THR A 67 -20.08 15.82 2.15
CA THR A 67 -19.60 17.18 2.01
C THR A 67 -18.69 17.55 3.17
N PRO A 68 -17.78 18.51 2.97
CA PRO A 68 -16.95 18.98 4.09
C PRO A 68 -17.76 19.44 5.28
N GLN A 69 -18.95 20.02 5.03
CA GLN A 69 -19.82 20.46 6.11
C GLN A 69 -20.30 19.27 6.94
N ASP A 70 -20.71 18.19 6.28
CA ASP A 70 -21.19 17.00 6.98
C ASP A 70 -20.05 16.30 7.72
N LEU A 71 -18.85 16.32 7.16
CA LEU A 71 -17.70 15.68 7.79
C LEU A 71 -17.10 16.52 8.92
N GLY A 72 -17.35 17.82 8.91
CA GLY A 72 -16.71 18.73 9.85
C GLY A 72 -15.23 18.92 9.57
N ARG A 73 -14.78 18.60 8.37
CA ARG A 73 -13.39 18.70 7.93
C ARG A 73 -13.35 18.54 6.41
N PRO A 74 -12.23 18.87 5.76
CA PRO A 74 -12.10 18.66 4.31
C PRO A 74 -12.23 17.17 3.95
N ARG A 75 -12.66 16.92 2.72
CA ARG A 75 -12.74 15.55 2.23
C ARG A 75 -11.35 14.94 2.17
N ARG A 76 -11.28 13.65 2.45
CA ARG A 76 -10.04 12.90 2.38
C ARG A 76 -10.04 12.00 1.16
N ARG A 77 -8.85 11.74 0.63
CA ARG A 77 -8.66 10.74 -0.40
C ARG A 77 -8.46 9.40 0.29
N LEU A 78 -9.24 8.42 -0.10
CA LEU A 78 -9.17 7.09 0.49
C LEU A 78 -8.54 6.13 -0.51
N TYR A 79 -7.64 5.31 -0.03
CA TYR A 79 -6.92 4.35 -0.86
C TYR A 79 -7.25 2.94 -0.44
N ARG A 80 -7.29 2.02 -1.40
CA ARG A 80 -7.46 0.61 -1.12
C ARG A 80 -6.56 -0.19 -2.05
N ILE A 81 -6.14 -1.36 -1.59
CA ILE A 81 -5.37 -2.24 -2.45
C ILE A 81 -6.36 -3.03 -3.31
N THR A 82 -6.04 -3.20 -4.58
CA THR A 82 -6.88 -3.98 -5.49
C THR A 82 -6.58 -5.46 -5.30
N PRO A 83 -7.47 -6.37 -5.70
CA PRO A 83 -7.17 -7.80 -5.62
C PRO A 83 -5.88 -8.17 -6.35
N ALA A 84 -5.66 -7.59 -7.54
CA ALA A 84 -4.42 -7.83 -8.27
C ALA A 84 -3.23 -7.28 -7.49
N GLY A 85 -3.40 -6.10 -6.87
CA GLY A 85 -2.35 -5.50 -6.05
C GLY A 85 -2.06 -6.32 -4.82
N ALA A 86 -3.08 -6.93 -4.22
CA ALA A 86 -2.88 -7.77 -3.04
C ALA A 86 -2.02 -8.99 -3.39
N ALA A 87 -2.24 -9.58 -4.55
CA ALA A 87 -1.43 -10.73 -4.98
C ALA A 87 0.02 -10.30 -5.18
N ILE A 88 0.23 -9.15 -5.82
CA ILE A 88 1.58 -8.63 -6.05
C ILE A 88 2.26 -8.32 -4.72
N ALA A 89 1.54 -7.68 -3.79
CA ALA A 89 2.09 -7.32 -2.50
C ALA A 89 2.45 -8.56 -1.69
N HIS A 90 1.59 -9.56 -1.72
CA HIS A 90 1.83 -10.80 -1.00
C HIS A 90 3.10 -11.47 -1.50
N GLU A 91 3.26 -11.51 -2.83
CA GLU A 91 4.45 -12.11 -3.43
C GLU A 91 5.71 -11.32 -3.07
N ALA A 92 5.66 -10.00 -3.16
CA ALA A 92 6.81 -9.18 -2.86
C ALA A 92 7.24 -9.30 -1.40
N LEU A 93 6.28 -9.35 -0.49
CA LEU A 93 6.58 -9.46 0.93
C LEU A 93 7.04 -10.88 1.29
N ASN A 94 6.53 -11.87 0.61
CA ASN A 94 6.98 -13.24 0.82
C ASN A 94 8.41 -13.42 0.35
N ASP A 95 8.76 -12.86 -0.79
CA ASP A 95 10.13 -12.94 -1.29
C ASP A 95 11.10 -12.30 -0.31
N LEU A 96 10.71 -11.20 0.27
CA LEU A 96 11.55 -10.51 1.24
C LEU A 96 11.68 -11.31 2.53
N ALA A 97 10.60 -11.93 2.97
CA ALA A 97 10.57 -12.61 4.26
C ALA A 97 11.10 -14.04 4.21
N SER A 98 11.22 -14.62 3.04
CA SER A 98 11.54 -16.04 2.94
C SER A 98 13.05 -16.27 2.94
N PRO A 99 13.55 -16.94 3.93
CA PRO A 99 14.98 -17.25 3.95
C PRO A 99 15.35 -18.20 2.85
N SER A 100 14.44 -19.01 2.39
CA SER A 100 14.77 -19.96 1.37
C SER A 100 15.06 -19.31 0.06
N THR A 101 14.61 -18.10 -0.15
CA THR A 101 14.96 -17.40 -1.36
C THR A 101 16.41 -17.01 -1.34
N LEU A 102 16.96 -16.93 -0.15
CA LEU A 102 18.33 -16.57 -0.04
C LEU A 102 19.13 -17.78 0.07
N ALA A 103 18.63 -18.69 0.80
CA ALA A 103 19.37 -19.82 1.13
C ALA A 103 19.78 -20.68 0.02
N PRO A 104 19.01 -20.92 -0.88
CA PRO A 104 19.37 -21.92 -1.86
C PRO A 104 20.57 -21.57 -2.54
N ASN A 105 20.88 -20.45 -2.46
CA ASN A 105 21.95 -20.05 -3.13
C ASN A 105 23.02 -20.66 -2.58
N GLU A 106 22.95 -20.97 -1.43
CA GLU A 106 23.91 -21.50 -0.89
C GLU A 106 23.93 -22.84 -1.22
N ALA A 107 23.08 -23.31 -1.67
CA ALA A 107 23.18 -24.69 -2.01
C ALA A 107 24.07 -24.85 -3.22
#